data_6654fc9c7f257a0fc6e44506c4da8bf6
#
_entry.id   6654fc9c7f257a0fc6e44506c4da8bf6
#
_cell.length_a   1.000
_cell.length_b   1.000
_cell.length_c   1.000
_cell.angle_alpha   90.00
_cell.angle_beta   90.00
_cell.angle_gamma   90.00
#
_symmetry.space_group_name_H-M   'P 1'
#
loop_
_entity.id
_entity.type
_entity.pdbx_description
1 polymer ?
#
loop_
_entity_poly.entity_id
_entity_poly.type
_entity_poly.pdbx_seq_one_letter_code
_entity_poly.pdbx_strand_id
1 'polypeptide(L)'
;EEPGRYSRIRVWGSVGFIVAVMGTGWVLDYVPLPALLWVCIGMLAGILLLALLMPEATLHVATGDSPPIGTVLAQARVRALLGACFAMSVAHGALYIFYSIHLAANGYGNTVIGALWSLGVLAEIVVFMAMARLMRRFSLRLILLACFAAATVRFIAIGWGVESLVLIVLAQLLHGLTFGAYHAAAIAAINRWFPGRCQARGQALYSSLSFGAGGLLGGLFSGWSWEALGAGITFSISSASAAVGMWLVWVWVREAGDPVSGREPNRSP
;
A
#
# COMPACT_ATOMS: atom_id res chain seq x y z
N GLU A 1 -14.87 20.70 -4.83
CA GLU A 1 -14.82 19.38 -5.52
C GLU A 1 -15.66 18.38 -4.74
N GLU A 2 -16.59 17.70 -5.41
CA GLU A 2 -17.46 16.72 -4.77
C GLU A 2 -16.68 15.46 -4.43
N PRO A 3 -16.52 15.09 -3.14
CA PRO A 3 -15.78 13.89 -2.73
C PRO A 3 -16.28 12.59 -3.37
N GLY A 4 -17.57 12.55 -3.72
CA GLY A 4 -18.20 11.40 -4.37
C GLY A 4 -17.83 11.20 -5.85
N ARG A 5 -17.37 12.24 -6.55
CA ARG A 5 -16.96 12.15 -7.96
C ARG A 5 -15.59 11.48 -8.09
N TYR A 6 -14.65 11.86 -7.22
CA TYR A 6 -13.32 11.24 -7.18
C TYR A 6 -13.38 9.72 -6.91
N SER A 7 -14.16 9.32 -5.91
CA SER A 7 -14.31 7.90 -5.55
C SER A 7 -14.89 7.08 -6.72
N ARG A 8 -15.86 7.62 -7.45
CA ARG A 8 -16.45 6.95 -8.64
C ARG A 8 -15.43 6.79 -9.77
N ILE A 9 -14.61 7.81 -10.03
CA ILE A 9 -13.56 7.73 -11.06
C ILE A 9 -12.50 6.70 -10.66
N ARG A 10 -12.08 6.67 -9.39
CA ARG A 10 -11.07 5.75 -8.89
C ARG A 10 -11.49 4.28 -8.98
N VAL A 11 -12.78 3.96 -8.80
CA VAL A 11 -13.30 2.58 -8.94
C VAL A 11 -13.02 2.01 -10.34
N TRP A 12 -13.11 2.83 -11.39
CA TRP A 12 -12.78 2.38 -12.75
C TRP A 12 -11.33 1.94 -12.92
N GLY A 13 -10.39 2.53 -12.17
CA GLY A 13 -9.01 2.05 -12.11
C GLY A 13 -8.91 0.62 -11.56
N SER A 14 -9.64 0.31 -10.49
CA SER A 14 -9.68 -1.03 -9.91
C SER A 14 -10.37 -2.04 -10.85
N VAL A 15 -11.46 -1.65 -11.51
CA VAL A 15 -12.13 -2.48 -12.53
C VAL A 15 -11.17 -2.76 -13.69
N GLY A 16 -10.49 -1.74 -14.20
CA GLY A 16 -9.49 -1.88 -15.27
C GLY A 16 -8.34 -2.81 -14.87
N PHE A 17 -7.86 -2.72 -13.64
CA PHE A 17 -6.85 -3.63 -13.11
C PHE A 17 -7.35 -5.08 -13.10
N ILE A 18 -8.55 -5.35 -12.59
CA ILE A 18 -9.12 -6.70 -12.56
C ILE A 18 -9.24 -7.28 -13.98
N VAL A 19 -9.78 -6.49 -14.91
CA VAL A 19 -9.91 -6.91 -16.32
C VAL A 19 -8.54 -7.21 -16.93
N ALA A 20 -7.55 -6.35 -16.71
CA ALA A 20 -6.19 -6.52 -17.22
C ALA A 20 -5.52 -7.78 -16.65
N VAL A 21 -5.57 -7.98 -15.32
CA VAL A 21 -4.91 -9.11 -14.66
C VAL A 21 -5.59 -10.43 -15.02
N MET A 22 -6.92 -10.50 -14.98
CA MET A 22 -7.66 -11.70 -15.34
C MET A 22 -7.48 -12.04 -16.82
N GLY A 23 -7.62 -11.04 -17.70
CA GLY A 23 -7.44 -11.22 -19.13
C GLY A 23 -6.03 -11.65 -19.50
N THR A 24 -5.01 -11.02 -18.91
CA THR A 24 -3.60 -11.41 -19.12
C THR A 24 -3.33 -12.80 -18.58
N GLY A 25 -3.81 -13.14 -17.37
CA GLY A 25 -3.67 -14.48 -16.80
C GLY A 25 -4.27 -15.55 -17.71
N TRP A 26 -5.50 -15.33 -18.20
CA TRP A 26 -6.15 -16.25 -19.13
C TRP A 26 -5.38 -16.38 -20.46
N VAL A 27 -4.92 -15.28 -21.04
CA VAL A 27 -4.13 -15.30 -22.29
C VAL A 27 -2.85 -16.10 -22.12
N LEU A 28 -2.13 -15.92 -20.97
CA LEU A 28 -0.87 -16.60 -20.69
C LEU A 28 -1.00 -18.10 -20.43
N ASP A 29 -2.21 -18.62 -20.25
CA ASP A 29 -2.44 -20.08 -20.24
C ASP A 29 -2.36 -20.71 -21.63
N TYR A 30 -2.47 -19.89 -22.71
CA TYR A 30 -2.49 -20.34 -24.11
C TYR A 30 -1.30 -19.84 -24.93
N VAL A 31 -0.60 -18.79 -24.51
CA VAL A 31 0.53 -18.21 -25.23
C VAL A 31 1.79 -18.15 -24.37
N PRO A 32 2.99 -18.22 -24.97
CA PRO A 32 4.24 -18.20 -24.20
C PRO A 32 4.46 -16.86 -23.51
N LEU A 33 5.14 -16.91 -22.35
CA LEU A 33 5.40 -15.75 -21.50
C LEU A 33 5.97 -14.49 -22.22
N PRO A 34 6.83 -14.60 -23.26
CA PRO A 34 7.27 -13.43 -24.02
C PRO A 34 6.14 -12.59 -24.66
N ALA A 35 4.96 -13.17 -24.87
CA ALA A 35 3.81 -12.42 -25.37
C ALA A 35 3.34 -11.33 -24.40
N LEU A 36 3.66 -11.45 -23.10
CA LEU A 36 3.38 -10.42 -22.09
C LEU A 36 3.98 -9.07 -22.45
N LEU A 37 5.16 -9.05 -23.09
CA LEU A 37 5.79 -7.79 -23.54
C LEU A 37 4.92 -7.03 -24.54
N TRP A 38 4.26 -7.72 -25.44
CA TRP A 38 3.36 -7.09 -26.42
C TRP A 38 2.09 -6.55 -25.75
N VAL A 39 1.57 -7.26 -24.75
CA VAL A 39 0.45 -6.77 -23.93
C VAL A 39 0.85 -5.49 -23.20
N CYS A 40 2.02 -5.47 -22.56
CA CYS A 40 2.54 -4.28 -21.88
C CYS A 40 2.73 -3.10 -22.85
N ILE A 41 3.31 -3.33 -24.04
CA ILE A 41 3.49 -2.29 -25.06
C ILE A 41 2.14 -1.72 -25.49
N GLY A 42 1.15 -2.59 -25.74
CA GLY A 42 -0.20 -2.16 -26.11
C GLY A 42 -0.87 -1.31 -25.04
N MET A 43 -0.75 -1.70 -23.76
CA MET A 43 -1.27 -0.92 -22.62
C MET A 43 -0.58 0.44 -22.49
N LEU A 44 0.76 0.51 -22.61
CA LEU A 44 1.51 1.75 -22.55
C LEU A 44 1.14 2.69 -23.72
N ALA A 45 0.99 2.16 -24.92
CA ALA A 45 0.54 2.92 -26.08
C ALA A 45 -0.88 3.49 -25.85
N GLY A 46 -1.79 2.69 -25.27
CA GLY A 46 -3.13 3.14 -24.89
C GLY A 46 -3.10 4.26 -23.85
N ILE A 47 -2.27 4.14 -22.81
CA ILE A 47 -2.07 5.19 -21.79
C ILE A 47 -1.56 6.47 -22.45
N LEU A 48 -0.54 6.38 -23.32
CA LEU A 48 0.01 7.53 -24.03
C LEU A 48 -1.08 8.21 -24.89
N LEU A 49 -1.84 7.44 -25.65
CA LEU A 49 -2.92 7.99 -26.48
C LEU A 49 -3.97 8.71 -25.63
N LEU A 50 -4.42 8.10 -24.53
CA LEU A 50 -5.37 8.74 -23.61
C LEU A 50 -4.80 10.01 -22.98
N ALA A 51 -3.53 10.00 -22.58
CA ALA A 51 -2.86 11.17 -22.00
C ALA A 51 -2.80 12.34 -23.00
N LEU A 52 -2.54 12.06 -24.29
CA LEU A 52 -2.52 13.09 -25.33
C LEU A 52 -3.92 13.65 -25.65
N LEU A 53 -4.97 12.90 -25.37
CA LEU A 53 -6.36 13.32 -25.59
C LEU A 53 -6.97 14.03 -24.37
N MET A 54 -6.32 13.99 -23.20
CA MET A 54 -6.85 14.64 -21.99
C MET A 54 -6.66 16.16 -22.04
N PRO A 55 -7.72 16.94 -21.76
CA PRO A 55 -7.59 18.38 -21.61
C PRO A 55 -6.77 18.74 -20.37
N GLU A 56 -5.93 19.77 -20.47
CA GLU A 56 -5.18 20.29 -19.33
C GLU A 56 -6.11 20.89 -18.28
N ALA A 57 -5.90 20.51 -17.02
CA ALA A 57 -6.66 21.07 -15.91
C ALA A 57 -6.01 22.38 -15.45
N THR A 58 -6.82 23.41 -15.22
CA THR A 58 -6.38 24.66 -14.58
C THR A 58 -6.02 24.37 -13.12
N LEU A 59 -4.73 24.56 -12.78
CA LEU A 59 -4.25 24.38 -11.42
C LEU A 59 -4.75 25.52 -10.51
N HIS A 60 -5.63 25.18 -9.56
CA HIS A 60 -5.93 26.06 -8.44
C HIS A 60 -4.81 25.93 -7.41
N VAL A 61 -3.92 26.92 -7.37
CA VAL A 61 -2.89 26.99 -6.31
C VAL A 61 -3.58 27.36 -5.00
N ALA A 62 -3.52 26.47 -4.03
CA ALA A 62 -4.02 26.74 -2.68
C ALA A 62 -3.29 27.98 -2.12
N THR A 63 -4.05 29.04 -1.80
CA THR A 63 -3.55 30.26 -1.17
C THR A 63 -3.69 30.13 0.33
N GLY A 64 -2.62 30.37 1.09
CA GLY A 64 -2.64 30.33 2.56
C GLY A 64 -1.23 30.22 3.15
N ASP A 65 -1.03 30.79 4.32
CA ASP A 65 0.19 30.64 5.11
C ASP A 65 0.33 29.21 5.60
N SER A 66 1.53 28.66 5.45
CA SER A 66 1.85 27.29 5.87
C SER A 66 3.11 27.32 6.70
N PRO A 67 3.17 26.54 7.78
CA PRO A 67 4.40 26.45 8.57
C PRO A 67 5.55 25.91 7.69
N PRO A 68 6.80 26.26 8.01
CA PRO A 68 7.95 25.65 7.34
C PRO A 68 7.87 24.12 7.45
N ILE A 69 8.13 23.43 6.34
CA ILE A 69 8.03 21.93 6.32
C ILE A 69 8.94 21.29 7.36
N GLY A 70 10.07 21.91 7.70
CA GLY A 70 10.99 21.45 8.73
C GLY A 70 10.33 21.34 10.10
N THR A 71 9.44 22.27 10.49
CA THR A 71 8.73 22.22 11.78
C THR A 71 7.74 21.06 11.84
N VAL A 72 7.11 20.71 10.72
CA VAL A 72 6.23 19.55 10.63
C VAL A 72 7.03 18.26 10.73
N LEU A 73 8.15 18.16 9.99
CA LEU A 73 9.04 16.99 10.01
C LEU A 73 9.79 16.83 11.34
N ALA A 74 9.97 17.89 12.13
CA ALA A 74 10.55 17.80 13.47
C ALA A 74 9.66 17.00 14.45
N GLN A 75 8.36 16.88 14.19
CA GLN A 75 7.44 16.12 15.03
C GLN A 75 7.73 14.61 14.96
N ALA A 76 7.96 13.98 16.11
CA ALA A 76 8.27 12.54 16.18
C ALA A 76 7.20 11.66 15.53
N ARG A 77 5.91 12.00 15.73
CA ARG A 77 4.79 11.27 15.11
C ARG A 77 4.80 11.29 13.58
N VAL A 78 5.25 12.41 12.98
CA VAL A 78 5.33 12.57 11.51
C VAL A 78 6.46 11.70 10.95
N ARG A 79 7.64 11.76 11.58
CA ARG A 79 8.79 10.90 11.19
C ARG A 79 8.46 9.42 11.34
N ALA A 80 7.79 9.05 12.43
CA ALA A 80 7.38 7.68 12.68
C ALA A 80 6.35 7.19 11.64
N LEU A 81 5.37 8.03 11.26
CA LEU A 81 4.44 7.69 10.19
C LEU A 81 5.17 7.47 8.87
N LEU A 82 6.03 8.41 8.47
CA LEU A 82 6.80 8.29 7.23
C LEU A 82 7.71 7.05 7.23
N GLY A 83 8.38 6.76 8.36
CA GLY A 83 9.17 5.55 8.55
C GLY A 83 8.33 4.26 8.50
N ALA A 84 7.14 4.28 9.11
CA ALA A 84 6.21 3.16 9.04
C ALA A 84 5.70 2.94 7.60
N CYS A 85 5.39 4.02 6.89
CA CYS A 85 4.98 3.95 5.49
C CYS A 85 6.10 3.39 4.59
N PHE A 86 7.33 3.80 4.83
CA PHE A 86 8.50 3.23 4.17
C PHE A 86 8.63 1.72 4.46
N ALA A 87 8.53 1.31 5.72
CA ALA A 87 8.60 -0.09 6.13
C ALA A 87 7.48 -0.95 5.51
N MET A 88 6.25 -0.42 5.41
CA MET A 88 5.15 -1.09 4.72
C MET A 88 5.45 -1.30 3.23
N SER A 89 6.06 -0.31 2.59
CA SER A 89 6.42 -0.40 1.17
C SER A 89 7.55 -1.40 0.93
N VAL A 90 8.57 -1.41 1.81
CA VAL A 90 9.61 -2.46 1.81
C VAL A 90 8.99 -3.85 1.97
N ALA A 91 8.05 -4.00 2.90
CA ALA A 91 7.35 -5.27 3.13
C ALA A 91 6.60 -5.77 1.89
N HIS A 92 6.06 -4.88 1.07
CA HIS A 92 5.35 -5.24 -0.16
C HIS A 92 6.28 -5.57 -1.33
N GLY A 93 7.59 -5.34 -1.23
CA GLY A 93 8.54 -5.60 -2.32
C GLY A 93 8.50 -7.04 -2.82
N ALA A 94 8.57 -8.02 -1.91
CA ALA A 94 8.49 -9.43 -2.26
C ALA A 94 7.12 -9.81 -2.89
N LEU A 95 6.04 -9.21 -2.41
CA LEU A 95 4.71 -9.46 -2.96
C LEU A 95 4.62 -9.06 -4.43
N TYR A 96 5.05 -7.84 -4.77
CA TYR A 96 4.91 -7.33 -6.13
C TYR A 96 5.82 -8.03 -7.14
N ILE A 97 6.97 -8.53 -6.71
CA ILE A 97 7.94 -9.15 -7.60
C ILE A 97 7.76 -10.67 -7.65
N PHE A 98 7.62 -11.31 -6.49
CA PHE A 98 7.75 -12.76 -6.37
C PHE A 98 6.45 -13.51 -6.11
N TYR A 99 5.33 -12.85 -5.79
CA TYR A 99 4.10 -13.56 -5.45
C TYR A 99 3.60 -14.47 -6.57
N SER A 100 3.54 -13.96 -7.80
CA SER A 100 3.12 -14.77 -8.96
C SER A 100 4.10 -15.91 -9.24
N ILE A 101 5.40 -15.65 -9.11
CA ILE A 101 6.46 -16.64 -9.29
C ILE A 101 6.34 -17.74 -8.22
N HIS A 102 6.10 -17.34 -6.96
CA HIS A 102 5.93 -18.25 -5.84
C HIS A 102 4.73 -19.19 -6.05
N LEU A 103 3.60 -18.64 -6.46
CA LEU A 103 2.40 -19.42 -6.76
C LEU A 103 2.63 -20.38 -7.93
N ALA A 104 3.21 -19.90 -9.03
CA ALA A 104 3.50 -20.73 -10.21
C ALA A 104 4.46 -21.88 -9.87
N ALA A 105 5.50 -21.62 -9.08
CA ALA A 105 6.44 -22.66 -8.61
C ALA A 105 5.77 -23.73 -7.73
N ASN A 106 4.63 -23.42 -7.11
CA ASN A 106 3.83 -24.35 -6.31
C ASN A 106 2.60 -24.90 -7.07
N GLY A 107 2.61 -24.83 -8.41
CA GLY A 107 1.63 -25.51 -9.27
C GLY A 107 0.34 -24.76 -9.52
N TYR A 108 0.23 -23.48 -9.14
CA TYR A 108 -0.94 -22.66 -9.47
C TYR A 108 -0.89 -22.18 -10.93
N GLY A 109 -1.94 -22.41 -11.69
CA GLY A 109 -2.06 -21.90 -13.07
C GLY A 109 -2.23 -20.39 -13.13
N ASN A 110 -1.89 -19.79 -14.27
CA ASN A 110 -1.91 -18.32 -14.44
C ASN A 110 -3.30 -17.70 -14.22
N THR A 111 -4.37 -18.39 -14.65
CA THR A 111 -5.75 -17.94 -14.36
C THR A 111 -6.03 -17.88 -12.85
N VAL A 112 -5.58 -18.85 -12.06
CA VAL A 112 -5.75 -18.86 -10.60
C VAL A 112 -4.95 -17.71 -9.97
N ILE A 113 -3.73 -17.49 -10.44
CA ILE A 113 -2.88 -16.36 -9.98
C ILE A 113 -3.57 -15.02 -10.27
N GLY A 114 -4.11 -14.85 -11.48
CA GLY A 114 -4.88 -13.66 -11.85
C GLY A 114 -6.14 -13.47 -10.98
N ALA A 115 -6.85 -14.56 -10.68
CA ALA A 115 -8.03 -14.54 -9.81
C ALA A 115 -7.66 -14.13 -8.36
N LEU A 116 -6.53 -14.62 -7.84
CA LEU A 116 -6.03 -14.25 -6.51
C LEU A 116 -5.65 -12.76 -6.45
N TRP A 117 -4.98 -12.21 -7.46
CA TRP A 117 -4.71 -10.78 -7.56
C TRP A 117 -6.01 -9.96 -7.59
N SER A 118 -6.98 -10.40 -8.40
CA SER A 118 -8.30 -9.76 -8.52
C SER A 118 -9.07 -9.79 -7.20
N LEU A 119 -9.00 -10.89 -6.45
CA LEU A 119 -9.60 -11.02 -5.12
C LEU A 119 -9.02 -9.97 -4.15
N GLY A 120 -7.70 -9.76 -4.18
CA GLY A 120 -7.06 -8.72 -3.38
C GLY A 120 -7.62 -7.32 -3.68
N VAL A 121 -7.78 -6.99 -4.96
CA VAL A 121 -8.34 -5.69 -5.38
C VAL A 121 -9.82 -5.58 -5.05
N LEU A 122 -10.60 -6.65 -5.16
CA LEU A 122 -11.99 -6.65 -4.70
C LEU A 122 -12.09 -6.38 -3.19
N ALA A 123 -11.24 -7.00 -2.37
CA ALA A 123 -11.16 -6.73 -0.94
C ALA A 123 -10.78 -5.25 -0.67
N GLU A 124 -9.87 -4.68 -1.47
CA GLU A 124 -9.51 -3.26 -1.41
C GLU A 124 -10.71 -2.34 -1.67
N ILE A 125 -11.50 -2.62 -2.71
CA ILE A 125 -12.71 -1.85 -3.05
C ILE A 125 -13.71 -1.87 -1.89
N VAL A 126 -13.98 -3.05 -1.33
CA VAL A 126 -14.89 -3.21 -0.17
C VAL A 126 -14.41 -2.39 1.02
N VAL A 127 -13.12 -2.45 1.32
CA VAL A 127 -12.51 -1.69 2.42
C VAL A 127 -12.59 -0.19 2.15
N PHE A 128 -12.29 0.29 0.96
CA PHE A 128 -12.43 1.72 0.62
C PHE A 128 -13.87 2.22 0.81
N MET A 129 -14.87 1.43 0.43
CA MET A 129 -16.28 1.77 0.67
C MET A 129 -16.61 1.86 2.18
N ALA A 130 -15.95 1.07 3.01
CA ALA A 130 -16.13 1.05 4.46
C ALA A 130 -15.31 2.13 5.19
N MET A 131 -14.26 2.71 4.57
CA MET A 131 -13.29 3.58 5.24
C MET A 131 -13.90 4.79 5.94
N ALA A 132 -14.91 5.44 5.34
CA ALA A 132 -15.59 6.56 5.96
C ALA A 132 -16.29 6.17 7.30
N ARG A 133 -16.80 4.95 7.41
CA ARG A 133 -17.40 4.43 8.65
C ARG A 133 -16.29 4.04 9.65
N LEU A 134 -15.24 3.38 9.17
CA LEU A 134 -14.09 2.96 9.99
C LEU A 134 -13.40 4.17 10.65
N MET A 135 -13.13 5.23 9.90
CA MET A 135 -12.49 6.45 10.42
C MET A 135 -13.37 7.24 11.41
N ARG A 136 -14.71 7.08 11.35
CA ARG A 136 -15.61 7.65 12.38
C ARG A 136 -15.64 6.83 13.66
N ARG A 137 -15.38 5.53 13.59
CA ARG A 137 -15.53 4.59 14.72
C ARG A 137 -14.21 4.30 15.42
N PHE A 138 -13.11 4.35 14.71
CA PHE A 138 -11.77 3.98 15.18
C PHE A 138 -10.77 5.10 14.95
N SER A 139 -9.81 5.24 15.86
CA SER A 139 -8.69 6.17 15.69
C SER A 139 -7.79 5.79 14.51
N LEU A 140 -7.14 6.76 13.88
CA LEU A 140 -6.17 6.51 12.80
C LEU A 140 -5.05 5.58 13.27
N ARG A 141 -4.62 5.73 14.51
CA ARG A 141 -3.62 4.84 15.14
C ARG A 141 -4.09 3.40 15.15
N LEU A 142 -5.30 3.13 15.62
CA LEU A 142 -5.84 1.77 15.70
C LEU A 142 -5.98 1.14 14.32
N ILE A 143 -6.46 1.91 13.34
CA ILE A 143 -6.57 1.45 11.94
C ILE A 143 -5.17 1.09 11.41
N LEU A 144 -4.17 1.96 11.58
CA LEU A 144 -2.81 1.69 11.14
C LEU A 144 -2.23 0.44 11.82
N LEU A 145 -2.38 0.30 13.15
CA LEU A 145 -1.91 -0.88 13.87
C LEU A 145 -2.55 -2.17 13.36
N ALA A 146 -3.87 -2.17 13.10
CA ALA A 146 -4.57 -3.31 12.52
C ALA A 146 -4.04 -3.64 11.11
N CYS A 147 -3.74 -2.62 10.29
CA CYS A 147 -3.16 -2.81 8.95
C CYS A 147 -1.77 -3.44 9.01
N PHE A 148 -0.90 -2.97 9.92
CA PHE A 148 0.44 -3.52 10.08
C PHE A 148 0.41 -4.94 10.67
N ALA A 149 -0.46 -5.21 11.64
CA ALA A 149 -0.67 -6.56 12.18
C ALA A 149 -1.16 -7.52 11.08
N ALA A 150 -2.13 -7.08 10.28
CA ALA A 150 -2.61 -7.85 9.12
C ALA A 150 -1.49 -8.11 8.11
N ALA A 151 -0.61 -7.13 7.84
CA ALA A 151 0.52 -7.30 6.93
C ALA A 151 1.54 -8.33 7.48
N THR A 152 1.85 -8.26 8.78
CA THR A 152 2.75 -9.20 9.45
C THR A 152 2.24 -10.64 9.31
N VAL A 153 0.96 -10.88 9.61
CA VAL A 153 0.35 -12.22 9.47
C VAL A 153 0.27 -12.66 8.01
N ARG A 154 -0.13 -11.75 7.13
CA ARG A 154 -0.31 -12.00 5.70
C ARG A 154 0.97 -12.50 5.03
N PHE A 155 2.10 -11.82 5.27
CA PHE A 155 3.36 -12.20 4.62
C PHE A 155 3.89 -13.55 5.13
N ILE A 156 3.72 -13.88 6.41
CA ILE A 156 4.00 -15.22 6.91
C ILE A 156 3.11 -16.26 6.23
N ALA A 157 1.81 -16.00 6.12
CA ALA A 157 0.87 -16.91 5.48
C ALA A 157 1.22 -17.16 4.00
N ILE A 158 1.65 -16.12 3.27
CA ILE A 158 2.09 -16.27 1.87
C ILE A 158 3.37 -17.10 1.78
N GLY A 159 4.37 -16.80 2.62
CA GLY A 159 5.68 -17.44 2.53
C GLY A 159 5.67 -18.93 2.91
N TRP A 160 4.88 -19.31 3.90
CA TRP A 160 4.88 -20.66 4.47
C TRP A 160 3.60 -21.45 4.24
N GLY A 161 2.54 -20.76 3.82
CA GLY A 161 1.22 -21.38 3.61
C GLY A 161 0.85 -21.57 2.14
N VAL A 162 1.80 -21.46 1.21
CA VAL A 162 1.54 -21.48 -0.23
C VAL A 162 0.88 -22.75 -0.74
N GLU A 163 1.11 -23.89 -0.10
CA GLU A 163 0.49 -25.17 -0.46
C GLU A 163 -1.02 -25.20 -0.19
N SER A 164 -1.52 -24.33 0.70
CA SER A 164 -2.93 -24.24 1.05
C SER A 164 -3.60 -23.08 0.30
N LEU A 165 -4.41 -23.40 -0.69
CA LEU A 165 -5.21 -22.37 -1.40
C LEU A 165 -6.08 -21.56 -0.43
N VAL A 166 -6.61 -22.17 0.63
CA VAL A 166 -7.41 -21.47 1.63
C VAL A 166 -6.60 -20.39 2.34
N LEU A 167 -5.36 -20.70 2.77
CA LEU A 167 -4.49 -19.71 3.41
C LEU A 167 -4.12 -18.57 2.45
N ILE A 168 -3.87 -18.87 1.18
CA ILE A 168 -3.57 -17.88 0.16
C ILE A 168 -4.79 -16.97 -0.12
N VAL A 169 -6.00 -17.53 -0.19
CA VAL A 169 -7.25 -16.76 -0.32
C VAL A 169 -7.44 -15.83 0.89
N LEU A 170 -7.27 -16.33 2.11
CA LEU A 170 -7.36 -15.51 3.32
C LEU A 170 -6.29 -14.41 3.34
N ALA A 171 -5.05 -14.72 2.95
CA ALA A 171 -3.99 -13.75 2.81
C ALA A 171 -4.32 -12.66 1.77
N GLN A 172 -5.01 -13.03 0.68
CA GLN A 172 -5.44 -12.04 -0.31
C GLN A 172 -6.62 -11.17 0.17
N LEU A 173 -7.52 -11.69 0.96
CA LEU A 173 -8.56 -10.86 1.59
C LEU A 173 -7.95 -9.81 2.55
N LEU A 174 -6.85 -10.14 3.25
CA LEU A 174 -6.11 -9.18 4.06
C LEU A 174 -5.47 -8.05 3.23
N HIS A 175 -5.37 -8.18 1.90
CA HIS A 175 -4.88 -7.10 1.03
C HIS A 175 -5.70 -5.82 1.17
N GLY A 176 -7.00 -5.93 1.34
CA GLY A 176 -7.87 -4.77 1.59
C GLY A 176 -7.43 -3.94 2.80
N LEU A 177 -6.98 -4.59 3.87
CA LEU A 177 -6.44 -3.90 5.05
C LEU A 177 -5.01 -3.40 4.79
N THR A 178 -4.12 -4.26 4.28
CA THR A 178 -2.69 -3.97 4.16
C THR A 178 -2.37 -2.95 3.07
N PHE A 179 -3.27 -2.74 2.12
CA PHE A 179 -3.16 -1.74 1.07
C PHE A 179 -4.27 -0.70 1.17
N GLY A 180 -5.55 -1.09 1.08
CA GLY A 180 -6.68 -0.16 1.03
C GLY A 180 -6.83 0.70 2.29
N ALA A 181 -7.06 0.06 3.45
CA ALA A 181 -7.24 0.78 4.72
C ALA A 181 -5.96 1.52 5.13
N TYR A 182 -4.80 0.88 4.97
CA TYR A 182 -3.51 1.47 5.27
C TYR A 182 -3.28 2.76 4.47
N HIS A 183 -3.44 2.72 3.15
CA HIS A 183 -3.23 3.87 2.28
C HIS A 183 -4.18 5.03 2.63
N ALA A 184 -5.46 4.73 2.81
CA ALA A 184 -6.45 5.73 3.19
C ALA A 184 -6.14 6.37 4.56
N ALA A 185 -5.73 5.57 5.56
CA ALA A 185 -5.35 6.08 6.88
C ALA A 185 -4.05 6.90 6.84
N ALA A 186 -3.04 6.47 6.06
CA ALA A 186 -1.80 7.20 5.88
C ALA A 186 -2.04 8.59 5.24
N ILE A 187 -2.81 8.64 4.16
CA ILE A 187 -3.19 9.91 3.50
C ILE A 187 -4.00 10.80 4.44
N ALA A 188 -4.95 10.25 5.20
CA ALA A 188 -5.71 11.02 6.18
C ALA A 188 -4.81 11.62 7.29
N ALA A 189 -3.82 10.86 7.77
CA ALA A 189 -2.84 11.35 8.74
C ALA A 189 -1.97 12.47 8.15
N ILE A 190 -1.50 12.31 6.91
CA ILE A 190 -0.72 13.35 6.21
C ILE A 190 -1.56 14.61 6.03
N ASN A 191 -2.80 14.49 5.56
CA ASN A 191 -3.68 15.64 5.38
C ASN A 191 -3.96 16.37 6.70
N ARG A 192 -4.04 15.65 7.82
CA ARG A 192 -4.24 16.21 9.15
C ARG A 192 -2.99 16.91 9.72
N TRP A 193 -1.79 16.36 9.43
CA TRP A 193 -0.55 16.84 10.06
C TRP A 193 0.27 17.79 9.19
N PHE A 194 -0.04 17.89 7.90
CA PHE A 194 0.56 18.82 6.95
C PHE A 194 -0.48 19.86 6.50
N PRO A 195 -0.67 20.95 7.25
CA PRO A 195 -1.72 21.94 6.94
C PRO A 195 -1.39 22.80 5.72
N GLY A 196 -2.42 23.30 5.04
CA GLY A 196 -2.31 24.28 3.97
C GLY A 196 -1.44 23.82 2.80
N ARG A 197 -0.52 24.66 2.34
CA ARG A 197 0.41 24.35 1.23
C ARG A 197 1.37 23.22 1.54
N CYS A 198 1.61 22.90 2.81
CA CYS A 198 2.45 21.76 3.20
C CYS A 198 1.81 20.42 2.88
N GLN A 199 0.49 20.32 2.68
CA GLN A 199 -0.20 19.08 2.39
C GLN A 199 0.33 18.39 1.12
N ALA A 200 0.45 19.14 0.02
CA ALA A 200 1.00 18.59 -1.23
C ALA A 200 2.46 18.10 -1.06
N ARG A 201 3.28 18.86 -0.30
CA ARG A 201 4.65 18.46 0.02
C ARG A 201 4.69 17.20 0.89
N GLY A 202 3.78 17.09 1.87
CA GLY A 202 3.63 15.90 2.71
C GLY A 202 3.25 14.66 1.90
N GLN A 203 2.32 14.80 0.96
CA GLN A 203 1.96 13.72 0.04
C GLN A 203 3.10 13.34 -0.91
N ALA A 204 3.85 14.32 -1.43
CA ALA A 204 5.03 14.07 -2.25
C ALA A 204 6.11 13.31 -1.46
N LEU A 205 6.41 13.70 -0.22
CA LEU A 205 7.32 12.98 0.66
C LEU A 205 6.85 11.56 0.95
N TYR A 206 5.58 11.38 1.27
CA TYR A 206 5.00 10.05 1.46
C TYR A 206 5.20 9.17 0.22
N SER A 207 4.86 9.69 -0.96
CA SER A 207 4.98 8.93 -2.22
C SER A 207 6.43 8.61 -2.55
N SER A 208 7.34 9.57 -2.41
CA SER A 208 8.77 9.38 -2.72
C SER A 208 9.44 8.41 -1.75
N LEU A 209 9.15 8.51 -0.44
CA LEU A 209 9.72 7.61 0.56
C LEU A 209 9.12 6.20 0.46
N SER A 210 7.80 6.10 0.34
CA SER A 210 7.13 4.81 0.28
C SER A 210 7.34 4.14 -1.07
N PHE A 211 6.70 4.64 -2.13
CA PHE A 211 6.72 3.97 -3.43
C PHE A 211 8.06 4.11 -4.16
N GLY A 212 8.77 5.23 -3.97
CA GLY A 212 10.11 5.42 -4.52
C GLY A 212 11.15 4.60 -3.76
N ALA A 213 11.65 5.14 -2.64
CA ALA A 213 12.77 4.52 -1.90
C ALA A 213 12.38 3.17 -1.27
N GLY A 214 11.20 3.08 -0.63
CA GLY A 214 10.73 1.84 0.01
C GLY A 214 10.46 0.73 -1.00
N GLY A 215 9.83 1.05 -2.14
CA GLY A 215 9.60 0.09 -3.21
C GLY A 215 10.90 -0.40 -3.85
N LEU A 216 11.84 0.50 -4.12
CA LEU A 216 13.17 0.15 -4.65
C LEU A 216 13.93 -0.77 -3.69
N LEU A 217 14.09 -0.37 -2.44
CA LEU A 217 14.83 -1.17 -1.46
C LEU A 217 14.14 -2.49 -1.16
N GLY A 218 12.80 -2.48 -1.03
CA GLY A 218 12.02 -3.69 -0.87
C GLY A 218 12.19 -4.66 -2.03
N GLY A 219 12.23 -4.16 -3.27
CA GLY A 219 12.50 -4.96 -4.45
C GLY A 219 13.90 -5.55 -4.46
N LEU A 220 14.93 -4.74 -4.21
CA LEU A 220 16.33 -5.19 -4.20
C LEU A 220 16.59 -6.24 -3.11
N PHE A 221 16.13 -5.96 -1.87
CA PHE A 221 16.28 -6.91 -0.76
C PHE A 221 15.50 -8.20 -0.98
N SER A 222 14.30 -8.13 -1.54
CA SER A 222 13.54 -9.33 -1.85
C SER A 222 14.19 -10.16 -2.95
N GLY A 223 14.82 -9.52 -3.97
CA GLY A 223 15.57 -10.23 -5.01
C GLY A 223 16.74 -11.00 -4.42
N TRP A 224 17.58 -10.30 -3.65
CA TRP A 224 18.71 -10.94 -2.99
C TRP A 224 18.29 -12.08 -2.03
N SER A 225 17.30 -11.83 -1.17
CA SER A 225 16.87 -12.85 -0.19
C SER A 225 16.15 -14.04 -0.85
N TRP A 226 15.48 -13.80 -1.97
CA TRP A 226 14.83 -14.86 -2.74
C TRP A 226 15.82 -15.87 -3.29
N GLU A 227 16.90 -15.38 -3.89
CA GLU A 227 17.96 -16.23 -4.43
C GLU A 227 18.80 -16.90 -3.34
N ALA A 228 19.14 -16.17 -2.27
CA ALA A 228 20.03 -16.63 -1.23
C ALA A 228 19.34 -17.50 -0.17
N LEU A 229 18.09 -17.22 0.19
CA LEU A 229 17.42 -17.76 1.37
C LEU A 229 16.07 -18.43 1.05
N GLY A 230 15.56 -18.26 -0.17
CA GLY A 230 14.30 -18.83 -0.62
C GLY A 230 13.05 -18.04 -0.21
N ALA A 231 11.90 -18.49 -0.72
CA ALA A 231 10.61 -17.81 -0.63
C ALA A 231 10.15 -17.58 0.81
N GLY A 232 10.14 -18.62 1.65
CA GLY A 232 9.65 -18.54 3.03
C GLY A 232 10.36 -17.47 3.85
N ILE A 233 11.71 -17.40 3.76
CA ILE A 233 12.51 -16.42 4.49
C ILE A 233 12.30 -15.01 3.90
N THR A 234 12.22 -14.88 2.58
CA THR A 234 11.96 -13.59 1.92
C THR A 234 10.65 -12.98 2.40
N PHE A 235 9.57 -13.75 2.46
CA PHE A 235 8.29 -13.26 3.00
C PHE A 235 8.33 -13.06 4.53
N SER A 236 9.19 -13.80 5.26
CA SER A 236 9.43 -13.54 6.68
C SER A 236 10.13 -12.20 6.92
N ILE A 237 11.07 -11.80 6.06
CA ILE A 237 11.70 -10.47 6.07
C ILE A 237 10.65 -9.39 5.79
N SER A 238 9.76 -9.61 4.82
CA SER A 238 8.61 -8.71 4.56
C SER A 238 7.72 -8.56 5.80
N SER A 239 7.42 -9.66 6.48
CA SER A 239 6.67 -9.66 7.74
C SER A 239 7.38 -8.87 8.84
N ALA A 240 8.70 -9.08 9.00
CA ALA A 240 9.51 -8.34 9.98
C ALA A 240 9.51 -6.82 9.68
N SER A 241 9.63 -6.43 8.41
CA SER A 241 9.52 -5.02 8.01
C SER A 241 8.15 -4.42 8.38
N ALA A 242 7.05 -5.16 8.14
CA ALA A 242 5.73 -4.72 8.58
C ALA A 242 5.64 -4.60 10.12
N ALA A 243 6.23 -5.52 10.88
CA ALA A 243 6.28 -5.47 12.33
C ALA A 243 7.08 -4.25 12.84
N VAL A 244 8.17 -3.85 12.17
CA VAL A 244 8.90 -2.61 12.46
C VAL A 244 7.99 -1.39 12.25
N GLY A 245 7.25 -1.35 11.13
CA GLY A 245 6.26 -0.30 10.89
C GLY A 245 5.18 -0.25 11.98
N MET A 246 4.68 -1.41 12.42
CA MET A 246 3.73 -1.53 13.52
C MET A 246 4.29 -0.95 14.82
N TRP A 247 5.53 -1.29 15.16
CA TRP A 247 6.23 -0.75 16.33
C TRP A 247 6.37 0.77 16.28
N LEU A 248 6.77 1.34 15.13
CA LEU A 248 6.86 2.79 14.95
C LEU A 248 5.52 3.48 15.20
N VAL A 249 4.43 2.93 14.65
CA VAL A 249 3.06 3.45 14.88
C VAL A 249 2.69 3.32 16.35
N TRP A 250 2.96 2.19 16.97
CA TRP A 250 2.59 1.92 18.37
C TRP A 250 3.27 2.89 19.34
N VAL A 251 4.56 3.17 19.15
CA VAL A 251 5.35 4.01 20.07
C VAL A 251 5.10 5.49 19.86
N TRP A 252 5.06 5.96 18.60
CA TRP A 252 5.18 7.38 18.27
C TRP A 252 3.91 8.00 17.68
N VAL A 253 3.01 7.22 17.07
CA VAL A 253 1.77 7.73 16.50
C VAL A 253 0.70 7.72 17.60
N ARG A 254 0.66 8.80 18.39
CA ARG A 254 -0.34 9.01 19.44
C ARG A 254 -1.34 10.07 19.00
N GLU A 255 -2.60 9.90 19.38
CA GLU A 255 -3.66 10.88 19.17
C GLU A 255 -3.99 11.59 20.50
N ALA A 256 -4.47 12.83 20.40
CA ALA A 256 -4.99 13.53 21.57
C ALA A 256 -6.21 12.78 22.10
N GLY A 257 -6.13 12.27 23.32
CA GLY A 257 -7.16 11.42 23.97
C GLY A 257 -6.74 9.95 24.19
N ASP A 258 -5.54 9.53 23.79
CA ASP A 258 -5.02 8.20 24.15
C ASP A 258 -4.79 8.09 25.67
N PRO A 259 -5.31 7.06 26.37
CA PRO A 259 -5.25 6.95 27.83
C PRO A 259 -3.83 6.84 28.42
N VAL A 260 -2.78 6.71 27.59
CA VAL A 260 -1.39 6.66 28.00
C VAL A 260 -0.68 8.03 27.88
N SER A 261 -1.40 9.12 27.51
CA SER A 261 -0.82 10.46 27.37
C SER A 261 -0.50 11.16 28.71
N GLY A 262 -0.72 10.51 29.84
CA GLY A 262 -0.58 11.07 31.20
C GLY A 262 0.84 11.18 31.78
N ARG A 263 1.90 11.06 30.96
CA ARG A 263 3.28 11.37 31.39
C ARG A 263 3.91 12.44 30.50
N GLU A 264 3.43 13.68 30.64
CA GLU A 264 4.30 14.83 30.36
C GLU A 264 5.37 14.88 31.47
N PRO A 265 6.67 14.98 31.11
CA PRO A 265 7.66 15.34 32.13
C PRO A 265 7.36 16.77 32.54
N ASN A 266 7.03 16.93 33.82
CA ASN A 266 6.84 18.16 34.54
C ASN A 266 7.99 19.13 34.22
N ARG A 267 7.73 20.16 33.41
CA ARG A 267 8.58 21.34 33.32
C ARG A 267 8.14 22.26 34.46
N SER A 268 8.76 22.11 35.61
CA SER A 268 8.75 23.11 36.67
C SER A 268 9.49 24.38 36.21
N PRO A 269 9.10 25.57 36.73
CA PRO A 269 9.46 26.91 36.26
C PRO A 269 10.93 27.25 36.36
#